data_e82d6c74353502843ddaa51d8f014ad6
#
_entry.id   e82d6c74353502843ddaa51d8f014ad6
#
_cell.length_a   1.000
_cell.length_b   1.000
_cell.length_c   1.000
_cell.angle_alpha   90.00
_cell.angle_beta   90.00
_cell.angle_gamma   90.00
#
_symmetry.space_group_name_H-M   'P 1'
#
loop_
_entity.id
_entity.type
_entity.pdbx_description
1 polymer ?
#
loop_
_entity_poly.entity_id
_entity_poly.type
_entity_poly.pdbx_seq_one_letter_code
_entity_poly.pdbx_strand_id
1 'polypeptide(L)'
;LTRILVHIALCLLPILSFGQDIHFSQTSRSEFQINPAFSGAFSGNLRATINWKDQWQSINKSFRTYSSSFDYSFGKGNARRPTYFALGLHVFKDVAGDVEIGNTNVGLSFSTLIKINRNARFIGALQGSYGMTGLNVANMQWGSQYSGINFDPSLTNGEGTEFSPYTYADLAMGVAYWYSKNDKNVIHRAPSDAKVGLSVFHLNKPHYTFDPKEDSKLPMRFVVHGSALFGTNYSNVYWYPNMNVMIQGKQHEVYFGSLWKIMLQSGSKTTGFMSEVALTGGVNMRVTNVIDAIVPQVFVSAYNFSLGLSYDINVSRLNQASSFRGGFEFSLRYTNPDSYIHRNPTRNAVSI
;
A
#
# COMPACT_ATOMS: atom_id res chain seq x y z
N LEU A 1 11.14 -42.09 -26.24
CA LEU A 1 9.75 -41.64 -26.48
C LEU A 1 9.15 -41.06 -25.22
N THR A 2 9.20 -41.74 -24.07
CA THR A 2 8.61 -41.30 -22.76
C THR A 2 9.21 -39.97 -22.27
N ARG A 3 10.51 -39.73 -22.40
CA ARG A 3 11.16 -38.48 -22.03
C ARG A 3 10.69 -37.30 -22.91
N ILE A 4 10.51 -37.52 -24.22
CA ILE A 4 10.01 -36.51 -25.17
C ILE A 4 8.54 -36.16 -24.84
N LEU A 5 7.72 -37.16 -24.55
CA LEU A 5 6.30 -36.95 -24.12
C LEU A 5 6.19 -36.20 -22.84
N VAL A 6 7.08 -36.41 -21.86
CA VAL A 6 7.14 -35.67 -20.62
C VAL A 6 7.52 -34.19 -20.84
N HIS A 7 8.48 -33.93 -21.73
CA HIS A 7 8.85 -32.55 -22.07
C HIS A 7 7.75 -31.82 -22.85
N ILE A 8 7.06 -32.49 -23.76
CA ILE A 8 5.91 -31.95 -24.49
C ILE A 8 4.75 -31.71 -23.54
N ALA A 9 4.48 -32.59 -22.58
CA ALA A 9 3.45 -32.40 -21.56
C ALA A 9 3.79 -31.25 -20.61
N LEU A 10 5.08 -31.01 -20.30
CA LEU A 10 5.52 -29.86 -19.51
C LEU A 10 5.37 -28.55 -20.30
N CYS A 11 5.57 -28.54 -21.59
CA CYS A 11 5.39 -27.37 -22.47
C CYS A 11 3.90 -27.06 -22.75
N LEU A 12 3.02 -28.05 -22.59
CA LEU A 12 1.57 -27.91 -22.79
C LEU A 12 0.80 -27.50 -21.51
N LEU A 13 1.48 -27.39 -20.37
CA LEU A 13 0.86 -26.75 -19.21
C LEU A 13 0.76 -25.26 -19.50
N PRO A 14 -0.44 -24.70 -19.80
CA PRO A 14 -0.61 -23.26 -19.88
C PRO A 14 -0.30 -22.74 -18.49
N ILE A 15 0.84 -22.09 -18.35
CA ILE A 15 1.15 -21.29 -17.17
C ILE A 15 0.19 -20.10 -17.28
N LEU A 16 -1.02 -20.27 -16.74
CA LEU A 16 -1.96 -19.18 -16.55
C LEU A 16 -1.36 -18.29 -15.45
N SER A 17 -0.39 -17.50 -15.86
CA SER A 17 0.19 -16.47 -15.01
C SER A 17 -0.79 -15.32 -14.96
N PHE A 18 -1.60 -15.27 -13.93
CA PHE A 18 -2.39 -14.09 -13.63
C PHE A 18 -1.48 -13.10 -12.90
N GLY A 19 -1.31 -11.90 -13.45
CA GLY A 19 -0.62 -10.82 -12.77
C GLY A 19 -1.36 -10.45 -11.48
N GLN A 20 -0.61 -10.25 -10.41
CA GLN A 20 -1.11 -9.64 -9.16
C GLN A 20 -0.95 -8.14 -9.26
N ASP A 21 -1.83 -7.41 -8.58
CA ASP A 21 -1.62 -5.99 -8.36
C ASP A 21 -0.36 -5.77 -7.52
N ILE A 22 0.22 -4.58 -7.70
CA ILE A 22 1.32 -4.14 -6.86
C ILE A 22 0.95 -4.16 -5.39
N HIS A 23 1.87 -4.62 -4.56
CA HIS A 23 1.75 -4.58 -3.12
C HIS A 23 3.03 -4.06 -2.48
N PHE A 24 2.87 -3.29 -1.43
CA PHE A 24 3.95 -2.83 -0.57
C PHE A 24 4.01 -3.68 0.69
N SER A 25 5.24 -3.96 1.14
CA SER A 25 5.47 -4.67 2.39
C SER A 25 5.18 -3.78 3.60
N GLN A 26 5.36 -2.46 3.45
CA GLN A 26 4.95 -1.47 4.46
C GLN A 26 3.46 -1.12 4.30
N THR A 27 2.58 -2.06 4.61
CA THR A 27 1.12 -1.93 4.42
C THR A 27 0.52 -0.74 5.16
N SER A 28 1.10 -0.35 6.30
CA SER A 28 0.70 0.85 7.05
C SER A 28 1.06 2.17 6.35
N ARG A 29 1.82 2.13 5.25
CA ARG A 29 2.24 3.29 4.47
C ARG A 29 1.56 3.38 3.10
N SER A 30 0.89 2.31 2.67
CA SER A 30 0.21 2.19 1.37
C SER A 30 -1.31 2.03 1.54
N GLU A 31 -1.91 2.84 2.42
CA GLU A 31 -3.28 2.65 2.87
C GLU A 31 -4.32 2.66 1.74
N PHE A 32 -4.16 3.51 0.70
CA PHE A 32 -5.11 3.59 -0.41
C PHE A 32 -5.14 2.33 -1.30
N GLN A 33 -4.07 1.54 -1.27
CA GLN A 33 -3.99 0.26 -1.97
C GLN A 33 -4.57 -0.89 -1.13
N ILE A 34 -4.73 -0.68 0.18
CA ILE A 34 -5.35 -1.64 1.10
C ILE A 34 -6.85 -1.35 1.23
N ASN A 35 -7.23 -0.10 1.50
CA ASN A 35 -8.62 0.27 1.67
C ASN A 35 -8.83 1.78 1.46
N PRO A 36 -9.70 2.20 0.52
CA PRO A 36 -10.06 3.61 0.35
C PRO A 36 -10.57 4.29 1.62
N ALA A 37 -11.20 3.51 2.53
CA ALA A 37 -11.71 4.02 3.80
C ALA A 37 -10.62 4.49 4.78
N PHE A 38 -9.34 4.27 4.48
CA PHE A 38 -8.26 4.83 5.25
C PHE A 38 -8.00 6.32 4.97
N SER A 39 -8.62 6.90 3.94
CA SER A 39 -8.62 8.34 3.74
C SER A 39 -9.22 9.04 4.95
N GLY A 40 -8.45 9.92 5.58
CA GLY A 40 -8.85 10.63 6.80
C GLY A 40 -8.85 9.80 8.10
N ALA A 41 -8.54 8.50 8.04
CA ALA A 41 -8.51 7.60 9.21
C ALA A 41 -7.18 7.67 9.98
N PHE A 42 -6.76 8.85 10.37
CA PHE A 42 -5.52 9.09 11.13
C PHE A 42 -5.70 10.24 12.13
N SER A 43 -4.76 10.37 13.05
CA SER A 43 -4.72 11.51 13.99
C SER A 43 -4.02 12.68 13.30
N GLY A 44 -4.76 13.75 12.98
CA GLY A 44 -4.32 14.89 12.19
C GLY A 44 -5.31 15.25 11.09
N ASN A 45 -5.12 16.37 10.42
CA ASN A 45 -6.00 16.82 9.34
C ASN A 45 -5.42 16.54 7.95
N LEU A 46 -4.10 16.48 7.84
CA LEU A 46 -3.38 16.30 6.60
C LEU A 46 -2.32 15.23 6.78
N ARG A 47 -2.22 14.32 5.80
CA ARG A 47 -1.18 13.31 5.73
C ARG A 47 -0.67 13.23 4.29
N ALA A 48 0.64 13.14 4.13
CA ALA A 48 1.31 12.88 2.87
C ALA A 48 2.27 11.70 3.06
N THR A 49 2.32 10.79 2.11
CA THR A 49 3.21 9.62 2.17
C THR A 49 3.86 9.40 0.80
N ILE A 50 5.13 9.09 0.80
CA ILE A 50 5.90 8.67 -0.38
C ILE A 50 6.47 7.30 -0.06
N ASN A 51 6.34 6.36 -1.00
CA ASN A 51 6.91 5.02 -0.93
C ASN A 51 7.72 4.73 -2.18
N TRP A 52 8.82 4.03 -1.99
CA TRP A 52 9.64 3.47 -3.04
C TRP A 52 9.98 2.02 -2.70
N LYS A 53 9.78 1.12 -3.66
CA LYS A 53 10.13 -0.29 -3.57
C LYS A 53 10.98 -0.68 -4.75
N ASP A 54 12.03 -1.42 -4.49
CA ASP A 54 12.91 -2.01 -5.49
C ASP A 54 13.03 -3.51 -5.20
N GLN A 55 12.54 -4.34 -6.10
CA GLN A 55 12.44 -5.77 -5.92
C GLN A 55 13.28 -6.52 -6.97
N TRP A 56 13.97 -7.58 -6.53
CA TRP A 56 14.75 -8.47 -7.38
C TRP A 56 15.91 -7.83 -8.15
N GLN A 57 16.62 -6.90 -7.53
CA GLN A 57 17.85 -6.31 -8.08
C GLN A 57 18.91 -7.34 -8.49
N SER A 58 18.85 -8.56 -7.96
CA SER A 58 19.81 -9.63 -8.24
C SER A 58 19.53 -10.41 -9.53
N ILE A 59 18.35 -10.22 -10.16
CA ILE A 59 17.88 -11.05 -11.28
C ILE A 59 17.81 -10.25 -12.57
N ASN A 60 18.65 -9.44 -12.97
CA ASN A 60 18.62 -8.57 -14.15
C ASN A 60 18.04 -7.18 -13.87
N LYS A 61 17.04 -6.67 -14.59
CA LYS A 61 16.42 -5.39 -14.27
C LYS A 61 15.37 -5.55 -13.19
N SER A 62 15.52 -4.77 -12.13
CA SER A 62 14.64 -4.79 -10.96
C SER A 62 13.23 -4.30 -11.27
N PHE A 63 12.27 -4.77 -10.48
CA PHE A 63 10.91 -4.21 -10.44
C PHE A 63 10.92 -3.02 -9.50
N ARG A 64 10.55 -1.86 -10.01
CA ARG A 64 10.54 -0.61 -9.26
C ARG A 64 9.15 -0.04 -9.15
N THR A 65 8.71 0.17 -7.93
CA THR A 65 7.41 0.77 -7.65
C THR A 65 7.60 2.07 -6.87
N TYR A 66 6.99 3.12 -7.36
CA TYR A 66 6.92 4.44 -6.74
C TYR A 66 5.47 4.71 -6.38
N SER A 67 5.20 5.20 -5.19
CA SER A 67 3.86 5.61 -4.80
C SER A 67 3.92 6.90 -4.00
N SER A 68 2.96 7.77 -4.23
CA SER A 68 2.71 8.92 -3.39
C SER A 68 1.23 9.02 -3.07
N SER A 69 0.91 9.48 -1.88
CA SER A 69 -0.46 9.71 -1.46
C SER A 69 -0.58 10.95 -0.59
N PHE A 70 -1.72 11.58 -0.68
CA PHE A 70 -2.08 12.77 0.08
C PHE A 70 -3.53 12.64 0.51
N ASP A 71 -3.84 12.88 1.77
CA ASP A 71 -5.22 12.94 2.23
C ASP A 71 -5.46 14.08 3.23
N TYR A 72 -6.64 14.64 3.11
CA TYR A 72 -7.07 15.76 3.94
C TYR A 72 -8.48 15.52 4.48
N SER A 73 -8.66 15.80 5.79
CA SER A 73 -9.92 15.65 6.50
C SER A 73 -10.61 16.99 6.70
N PHE A 74 -11.86 17.10 6.27
CA PHE A 74 -12.70 18.29 6.38
C PHE A 74 -13.66 18.18 7.57
N GLY A 75 -13.71 19.21 8.40
CA GLY A 75 -14.67 19.27 9.52
C GLY A 75 -14.32 18.38 10.71
N LYS A 76 -13.14 17.74 10.70
CA LYS A 76 -12.60 17.05 11.84
C LYS A 76 -12.34 18.05 12.99
N GLY A 77 -12.72 17.70 14.22
CA GLY A 77 -12.56 18.61 15.37
C GLY A 77 -13.82 19.40 15.74
N ASN A 78 -14.82 19.45 14.89
CA ASN A 78 -16.11 20.04 15.28
C ASN A 78 -16.88 19.08 16.21
N ALA A 79 -16.91 19.39 17.49
CA ALA A 79 -17.57 18.55 18.51
C ALA A 79 -19.08 18.37 18.27
N ARG A 80 -19.71 19.32 17.56
CA ARG A 80 -21.15 19.29 17.28
C ARG A 80 -21.55 18.44 16.09
N ARG A 81 -20.59 18.10 15.22
CA ARG A 81 -20.86 17.28 14.01
C ARG A 81 -20.47 15.83 14.27
N PRO A 82 -21.42 14.89 14.12
CA PRO A 82 -21.12 13.46 14.25
C PRO A 82 -20.35 12.91 13.05
N THR A 83 -20.31 13.65 11.94
CA THR A 83 -19.75 13.20 10.68
C THR A 83 -18.75 14.21 10.15
N TYR A 84 -17.65 13.73 9.57
CA TYR A 84 -16.72 14.51 8.80
C TYR A 84 -16.30 13.75 7.54
N PHE A 85 -15.71 14.43 6.57
CA PHE A 85 -15.34 13.89 5.28
C PHE A 85 -13.83 13.95 5.09
N ALA A 86 -13.32 13.13 4.22
CA ALA A 86 -11.95 13.25 3.77
C ALA A 86 -11.84 12.97 2.27
N LEU A 87 -10.85 13.63 1.66
CA LEU A 87 -10.42 13.39 0.30
C LEU A 87 -9.00 12.84 0.32
N GLY A 88 -8.76 11.84 -0.49
CA GLY A 88 -7.45 11.25 -0.71
C GLY A 88 -7.09 11.28 -2.19
N LEU A 89 -5.86 11.63 -2.49
CA LEU A 89 -5.23 11.50 -3.80
C LEU A 89 -4.11 10.49 -3.68
N HIS A 90 -4.02 9.57 -4.63
CA HIS A 90 -2.86 8.70 -4.74
C HIS A 90 -2.39 8.60 -6.18
N VAL A 91 -1.10 8.38 -6.32
CA VAL A 91 -0.43 8.11 -7.59
C VAL A 91 0.54 6.97 -7.34
N PHE A 92 0.55 5.98 -8.21
CA PHE A 92 1.64 5.02 -8.25
C PHE A 92 2.12 4.77 -9.67
N LYS A 93 3.38 4.41 -9.78
CA LYS A 93 4.02 3.96 -11.01
C LYS A 93 4.82 2.70 -10.70
N ASP A 94 4.53 1.65 -11.43
CA ASP A 94 5.26 0.40 -11.40
C ASP A 94 5.97 0.18 -12.72
N VAL A 95 7.21 -0.28 -12.68
CA VAL A 95 8.02 -0.55 -13.88
C VAL A 95 8.75 -1.87 -13.70
N ALA A 96 8.61 -2.76 -14.67
CA ALA A 96 9.11 -4.12 -14.59
C ALA A 96 9.88 -4.55 -15.84
N GLY A 97 11.00 -5.23 -15.62
CA GLY A 97 11.76 -5.94 -16.66
C GLY A 97 12.48 -5.04 -17.67
N ASP A 98 13.09 -5.69 -18.67
CA ASP A 98 13.96 -5.03 -19.64
C ASP A 98 13.19 -4.10 -20.58
N VAL A 99 11.97 -4.46 -20.94
CA VAL A 99 11.08 -3.67 -21.80
C VAL A 99 10.31 -2.61 -21.03
N GLU A 100 10.61 -2.44 -19.74
CA GLU A 100 10.02 -1.42 -18.88
C GLU A 100 8.48 -1.41 -18.95
N ILE A 101 7.86 -2.62 -18.87
CA ILE A 101 6.41 -2.69 -18.76
C ILE A 101 6.01 -1.84 -17.55
N GLY A 102 5.27 -0.77 -17.80
CA GLY A 102 4.93 0.20 -16.77
C GLY A 102 3.43 0.36 -16.62
N ASN A 103 2.97 0.37 -15.37
CA ASN A 103 1.61 0.75 -15.01
C ASN A 103 1.66 2.02 -14.16
N THR A 104 1.01 3.07 -14.64
CA THR A 104 0.84 4.32 -13.89
C THR A 104 -0.64 4.48 -13.56
N ASN A 105 -0.96 4.72 -12.30
CA ASN A 105 -2.33 4.90 -11.84
C ASN A 105 -2.45 6.15 -10.98
N VAL A 106 -3.49 6.93 -11.22
CA VAL A 106 -3.85 8.12 -10.43
C VAL A 106 -5.28 7.95 -9.95
N GLY A 107 -5.52 8.09 -8.67
CA GLY A 107 -6.84 7.88 -8.10
C GLY A 107 -7.22 8.88 -7.02
N LEU A 108 -8.51 9.09 -6.91
CA LEU A 108 -9.17 9.94 -5.92
C LEU A 108 -10.07 9.07 -5.04
N SER A 109 -9.95 9.24 -3.73
CA SER A 109 -10.81 8.59 -2.74
C SER A 109 -11.62 9.64 -1.99
N PHE A 110 -12.90 9.39 -1.83
CA PHE A 110 -13.78 10.16 -0.98
C PHE A 110 -14.28 9.28 0.16
N SER A 111 -14.09 9.70 1.39
CA SER A 111 -14.54 8.96 2.56
C SER A 111 -15.43 9.80 3.48
N THR A 112 -16.36 9.10 4.11
CA THR A 112 -17.27 9.64 5.13
C THR A 112 -16.98 8.93 6.45
N LEU A 113 -16.63 9.69 7.48
CA LEU A 113 -16.28 9.16 8.80
C LEU A 113 -17.40 9.54 9.77
N ILE A 114 -18.16 8.53 10.18
CA ILE A 114 -19.32 8.66 11.07
C ILE A 114 -18.90 8.29 12.49
N LYS A 115 -19.05 9.22 13.42
CA LYS A 115 -18.73 9.01 14.83
C LYS A 115 -19.85 8.23 15.51
N ILE A 116 -19.59 7.00 15.92
CA ILE A 116 -20.53 6.16 16.66
C ILE A 116 -20.53 6.59 18.13
N ASN A 117 -19.33 6.79 18.70
CA ASN A 117 -19.14 7.27 20.06
C ASN A 117 -17.83 8.08 20.17
N ARG A 118 -17.40 8.42 21.38
CA ARG A 118 -16.19 9.23 21.60
C ARG A 118 -14.92 8.60 21.04
N ASN A 119 -14.86 7.28 20.98
CA ASN A 119 -13.67 6.52 20.63
C ASN A 119 -13.82 5.75 19.33
N ALA A 120 -15.02 5.56 18.80
CA ALA A 120 -15.29 4.72 17.65
C ALA A 120 -15.90 5.49 16.49
N ARG A 121 -15.45 5.14 15.28
CA ARG A 121 -15.93 5.67 13.99
C ARG A 121 -16.15 4.53 13.02
N PHE A 122 -17.24 4.64 12.27
CA PHE A 122 -17.47 3.86 11.07
C PHE A 122 -17.09 4.71 9.86
N ILE A 123 -16.46 4.11 8.87
CA ILE A 123 -15.94 4.79 7.70
C ILE A 123 -16.44 4.06 6.47
N GLY A 124 -17.03 4.78 5.54
CA GLY A 124 -17.34 4.31 4.21
C GLY A 124 -16.62 5.15 3.18
N ALA A 125 -16.12 4.54 2.11
CA ALA A 125 -15.38 5.24 1.06
C ALA A 125 -15.63 4.66 -0.33
N LEU A 126 -15.51 5.55 -1.32
CA LEU A 126 -15.44 5.23 -2.74
C LEU A 126 -14.14 5.79 -3.30
N GLN A 127 -13.57 5.09 -4.28
CA GLN A 127 -12.38 5.49 -5.00
C GLN A 127 -12.59 5.30 -6.48
N GLY A 128 -12.23 6.31 -7.26
CA GLY A 128 -12.12 6.23 -8.70
C GLY A 128 -10.67 6.45 -9.10
N SER A 129 -10.17 5.67 -10.03
CA SER A 129 -8.82 5.83 -10.54
C SER A 129 -8.73 5.65 -12.05
N TYR A 130 -7.67 6.21 -12.62
CA TYR A 130 -7.34 6.11 -14.03
C TYR A 130 -5.94 5.52 -14.14
N GLY A 131 -5.85 4.41 -14.85
CA GLY A 131 -4.62 3.69 -15.09
C GLY A 131 -4.18 3.75 -16.55
N MET A 132 -2.89 3.76 -16.77
CA MET A 132 -2.25 3.64 -18.08
C MET A 132 -1.14 2.60 -17.99
N THR A 133 -1.20 1.60 -18.86
CA THR A 133 -0.17 0.58 -18.99
C THR A 133 0.49 0.70 -20.36
N GLY A 134 1.82 0.70 -20.37
CA GLY A 134 2.61 0.78 -21.58
C GLY A 134 3.92 0.00 -21.43
N LEU A 135 4.66 -0.10 -22.52
CA LEU A 135 5.97 -0.72 -22.55
C LEU A 135 6.89 0.04 -23.52
N ASN A 136 8.19 -0.13 -23.33
CA ASN A 136 9.19 0.50 -24.17
C ASN A 136 9.60 -0.44 -25.31
N VAL A 137 8.97 -0.26 -26.48
CA VAL A 137 9.23 -1.07 -27.67
C VAL A 137 10.69 -0.98 -28.13
N ALA A 138 11.36 0.17 -27.92
CA ALA A 138 12.75 0.36 -28.32
C ALA A 138 13.75 -0.57 -27.59
N ASN A 139 13.35 -1.07 -26.40
CA ASN A 139 14.16 -2.00 -25.63
C ASN A 139 13.88 -3.48 -25.98
N MET A 140 12.94 -3.76 -26.88
CA MET A 140 12.63 -5.11 -27.29
C MET A 140 13.72 -5.68 -28.20
N GLN A 141 14.09 -6.93 -27.93
CA GLN A 141 14.98 -7.72 -28.77
C GLN A 141 14.26 -8.97 -29.24
N TRP A 142 14.21 -9.17 -30.53
CA TRP A 142 13.50 -10.28 -31.16
C TRP A 142 14.47 -11.35 -31.66
N GLY A 143 14.08 -12.60 -31.53
CA GLY A 143 14.90 -13.72 -32.03
C GLY A 143 15.23 -13.62 -33.53
N SER A 144 14.33 -13.05 -34.36
CA SER A 144 14.52 -12.78 -35.78
C SER A 144 15.59 -11.73 -36.08
N GLN A 145 15.97 -10.92 -35.07
CA GLN A 145 17.02 -9.91 -35.21
C GLN A 145 18.42 -10.42 -34.85
N TYR A 146 18.55 -11.73 -34.62
CA TYR A 146 19.88 -12.35 -34.46
C TYR A 146 20.36 -12.91 -35.78
N SER A 147 21.51 -12.43 -36.25
CA SER A 147 22.17 -12.87 -37.49
C SER A 147 22.92 -14.21 -37.35
N GLY A 148 22.73 -14.90 -36.22
CA GLY A 148 23.45 -16.12 -35.86
C GLY A 148 24.71 -15.90 -35.02
N ILE A 149 25.22 -14.68 -34.96
CA ILE A 149 26.41 -14.29 -34.18
C ILE A 149 26.08 -13.08 -33.26
N ASN A 150 25.43 -12.08 -33.81
CA ASN A 150 25.14 -10.83 -33.11
C ASN A 150 23.69 -10.39 -33.29
N PHE A 151 23.21 -9.60 -32.34
CA PHE A 151 21.95 -8.88 -32.45
C PHE A 151 22.12 -7.70 -33.41
N ASP A 152 21.23 -7.58 -34.40
CA ASP A 152 21.20 -6.51 -35.38
C ASP A 152 19.80 -5.85 -35.36
N PRO A 153 19.68 -4.66 -34.76
CA PRO A 153 18.40 -3.96 -34.68
C PRO A 153 17.84 -3.49 -36.03
N SER A 154 18.65 -3.52 -37.09
CA SER A 154 18.22 -3.15 -38.46
C SER A 154 17.42 -4.26 -39.15
N LEU A 155 17.51 -5.51 -38.66
CA LEU A 155 16.73 -6.62 -39.17
C LEU A 155 15.25 -6.48 -38.80
N THR A 156 14.40 -6.84 -39.74
CA THR A 156 12.95 -6.83 -39.51
C THR A 156 12.59 -7.81 -38.38
N ASN A 157 11.86 -7.36 -37.37
CA ASN A 157 11.45 -8.20 -36.25
C ASN A 157 10.43 -9.30 -36.63
N GLY A 158 9.74 -9.16 -37.77
CA GLY A 158 8.77 -10.14 -38.28
C GLY A 158 7.44 -10.14 -37.47
N GLU A 159 7.36 -9.37 -36.44
CA GLU A 159 6.22 -9.28 -35.52
C GLU A 159 5.57 -7.89 -35.64
N GLY A 160 4.26 -7.83 -35.51
CA GLY A 160 3.57 -6.53 -35.48
C GLY A 160 4.03 -5.71 -34.30
N THR A 161 4.53 -4.50 -34.55
CA THR A 161 5.08 -3.60 -33.51
C THR A 161 4.03 -2.73 -32.85
N GLU A 162 2.75 -3.03 -33.02
CA GLU A 162 1.66 -2.19 -32.51
C GLU A 162 1.30 -2.52 -31.06
N PHE A 163 2.27 -2.39 -30.15
CA PHE A 163 2.00 -2.38 -28.72
C PHE A 163 1.63 -0.96 -28.27
N SER A 164 0.41 -0.56 -28.54
CA SER A 164 -0.08 0.74 -28.09
C SER A 164 -0.36 0.70 -26.60
N PRO A 165 0.06 1.71 -25.83
CA PRO A 165 -0.35 1.84 -24.44
C PRO A 165 -1.88 1.84 -24.33
N TYR A 166 -2.41 1.14 -23.34
CA TYR A 166 -3.83 1.14 -23.07
C TYR A 166 -4.14 1.82 -21.73
N THR A 167 -5.34 2.36 -21.64
CA THR A 167 -5.82 3.07 -20.46
C THR A 167 -7.10 2.44 -19.95
N TYR A 168 -7.33 2.55 -18.65
CA TYR A 168 -8.52 2.03 -18.02
C TYR A 168 -8.98 2.92 -16.86
N ALA A 169 -10.28 2.98 -16.65
CA ALA A 169 -10.88 3.55 -15.46
C ALA A 169 -11.21 2.42 -14.49
N ASP A 170 -10.94 2.64 -13.23
CA ASP A 170 -11.14 1.66 -12.17
C ASP A 170 -11.92 2.23 -11.00
N LEU A 171 -12.77 1.40 -10.41
CA LEU A 171 -13.60 1.76 -9.26
C LEU A 171 -13.32 0.83 -8.09
N ALA A 172 -13.23 1.42 -6.90
CA ALA A 172 -13.08 0.66 -5.66
C ALA A 172 -14.00 1.23 -4.57
N MET A 173 -14.31 0.39 -3.60
CA MET A 173 -15.05 0.78 -2.41
C MET A 173 -14.43 0.15 -1.17
N GLY A 174 -14.69 0.77 -0.02
CA GLY A 174 -14.22 0.22 1.24
C GLY A 174 -15.03 0.68 2.43
N VAL A 175 -15.03 -0.16 3.45
CA VAL A 175 -15.58 0.15 4.76
C VAL A 175 -14.56 -0.17 5.83
N ALA A 176 -14.55 0.62 6.89
CA ALA A 176 -13.68 0.36 8.03
C ALA A 176 -14.34 0.78 9.34
N TYR A 177 -13.95 0.09 10.39
CA TYR A 177 -14.22 0.49 11.76
C TYR A 177 -12.91 0.92 12.40
N TRP A 178 -12.90 2.13 12.94
CA TRP A 178 -11.74 2.70 13.61
C TRP A 178 -12.08 3.00 15.06
N TYR A 179 -11.41 2.30 15.96
CA TYR A 179 -11.45 2.56 17.40
C TYR A 179 -10.17 3.26 17.82
N SER A 180 -10.27 4.41 18.48
CA SER A 180 -9.11 5.16 18.96
C SER A 180 -9.43 5.74 20.31
N LYS A 181 -8.89 5.13 21.34
CA LYS A 181 -9.00 5.60 22.72
C LYS A 181 -7.78 6.45 23.04
N ASN A 182 -7.93 7.74 22.88
CA ASN A 182 -6.94 8.72 23.28
C ASN A 182 -7.43 9.42 24.54
N ASP A 183 -7.15 8.85 25.70
CA ASP A 183 -7.52 9.47 26.97
C ASP A 183 -6.71 10.76 27.17
N LYS A 184 -7.42 11.88 27.17
CA LYS A 184 -6.85 13.21 27.40
C LYS A 184 -6.45 13.43 28.86
N ASN A 185 -6.77 12.51 29.74
CA ASN A 185 -6.40 12.57 31.14
C ASN A 185 -4.93 12.26 31.33
N VAL A 186 -4.21 13.16 31.92
CA VAL A 186 -2.76 13.27 32.06
C VAL A 186 -2.14 12.12 32.87
N ILE A 187 -2.95 11.29 33.51
CA ILE A 187 -2.48 10.25 34.42
C ILE A 187 -2.96 8.89 33.94
N HIS A 188 -2.01 8.09 33.42
CA HIS A 188 -2.03 6.62 33.39
C HIS A 188 -3.07 5.88 32.52
N ARG A 189 -3.24 6.21 31.24
CA ARG A 189 -3.86 5.23 30.33
C ARG A 189 -3.17 5.23 28.97
N ALA A 190 -2.67 4.06 28.61
CA ALA A 190 -2.06 3.83 27.33
C ALA A 190 -3.08 4.03 26.19
N PRO A 191 -2.74 4.78 25.14
CA PRO A 191 -3.58 4.86 23.96
C PRO A 191 -3.78 3.47 23.37
N SER A 192 -4.99 3.19 22.96
CA SER A 192 -5.31 2.02 22.17
C SER A 192 -5.92 2.49 20.85
N ASP A 193 -5.39 2.01 19.75
CA ASP A 193 -5.90 2.28 18.41
C ASP A 193 -6.13 0.96 17.71
N ALA A 194 -7.25 0.79 17.02
CA ALA A 194 -7.53 -0.41 16.27
C ALA A 194 -8.32 -0.05 15.02
N LYS A 195 -7.96 -0.67 13.90
CA LYS A 195 -8.62 -0.52 12.62
C LYS A 195 -8.89 -1.90 12.03
N VAL A 196 -10.10 -2.11 11.60
CA VAL A 196 -10.49 -3.30 10.87
C VAL A 196 -11.38 -2.89 9.71
N GLY A 197 -11.24 -3.53 8.56
CA GLY A 197 -12.06 -3.18 7.41
C GLY A 197 -11.99 -4.16 6.27
N LEU A 198 -12.84 -3.86 5.29
CA LEU A 198 -13.03 -4.61 4.07
C LEU A 198 -12.97 -3.64 2.90
N SER A 199 -12.39 -4.06 1.80
CA SER A 199 -12.41 -3.30 0.55
C SER A 199 -12.49 -4.21 -0.65
N VAL A 200 -13.02 -3.65 -1.74
CA VAL A 200 -13.08 -4.31 -3.04
C VAL A 200 -12.58 -3.32 -4.08
N PHE A 201 -11.59 -3.73 -4.86
CA PHE A 201 -11.03 -3.02 -5.99
C PHE A 201 -11.48 -3.67 -7.29
N HIS A 202 -11.37 -2.94 -8.40
CA HIS A 202 -11.73 -3.39 -9.73
C HIS A 202 -13.21 -3.81 -9.84
N LEU A 203 -14.10 -3.03 -9.23
CA LEU A 203 -15.54 -3.31 -9.23
C LEU A 203 -16.13 -3.37 -10.64
N ASN A 204 -15.65 -2.53 -11.52
CA ASN A 204 -16.04 -2.46 -12.92
C ASN A 204 -15.29 -3.44 -13.83
N LYS A 205 -14.36 -4.24 -13.29
CA LYS A 205 -13.56 -5.22 -14.05
C LYS A 205 -13.04 -4.63 -15.36
N PRO A 206 -12.19 -3.59 -15.32
CA PRO A 206 -11.78 -2.90 -16.54
C PRO A 206 -11.03 -3.84 -17.48
N HIS A 207 -11.09 -3.56 -18.78
CA HIS A 207 -10.27 -4.24 -19.79
C HIS A 207 -8.80 -3.98 -19.50
N TYR A 208 -8.00 -5.04 -19.50
CA TYR A 208 -6.59 -5.00 -19.14
C TYR A 208 -5.78 -5.87 -20.11
N THR A 209 -5.57 -5.35 -21.32
CA THR A 209 -4.87 -6.07 -22.38
C THR A 209 -4.26 -5.11 -23.39
N PHE A 210 -3.13 -5.50 -23.98
CA PHE A 210 -2.51 -4.83 -25.13
C PHE A 210 -3.16 -5.21 -26.46
N ASP A 211 -3.85 -6.36 -26.54
CA ASP A 211 -4.56 -6.78 -27.73
C ASP A 211 -6.05 -6.38 -27.64
N PRO A 212 -6.51 -5.46 -28.50
CA PRO A 212 -7.93 -5.05 -28.51
C PRO A 212 -8.91 -6.19 -28.85
N LYS A 213 -8.42 -7.31 -29.40
CA LYS A 213 -9.24 -8.47 -29.73
C LYS A 213 -9.44 -9.42 -28.56
N GLU A 214 -8.61 -9.32 -27.52
CA GLU A 214 -8.73 -10.11 -26.29
C GLU A 214 -9.67 -9.44 -25.29
N ASP A 215 -10.66 -10.17 -24.77
CA ASP A 215 -11.53 -9.72 -23.68
C ASP A 215 -10.91 -10.09 -22.31
N SER A 216 -9.67 -9.67 -22.09
CA SER A 216 -9.01 -9.86 -20.81
C SER A 216 -9.41 -8.74 -19.84
N LYS A 217 -9.94 -9.12 -18.68
CA LYS A 217 -10.44 -8.19 -17.66
C LYS A 217 -9.66 -8.35 -16.36
N LEU A 218 -9.38 -7.23 -15.73
CA LEU A 218 -8.76 -7.22 -14.41
C LEU A 218 -9.73 -7.80 -13.37
N PRO A 219 -9.39 -8.90 -12.69
CA PRO A 219 -10.28 -9.52 -11.72
C PRO A 219 -10.45 -8.64 -10.48
N MET A 220 -11.63 -8.69 -9.87
CA MET A 220 -11.87 -8.01 -8.60
C MET A 220 -10.89 -8.50 -7.53
N ARG A 221 -10.38 -7.55 -6.74
CA ARG A 221 -9.52 -7.81 -5.59
C ARG A 221 -10.26 -7.49 -4.30
N PHE A 222 -10.37 -8.49 -3.45
CA PHE A 222 -10.96 -8.39 -2.11
C PHE A 222 -9.85 -8.27 -1.08
N VAL A 223 -9.98 -7.33 -0.16
CA VAL A 223 -9.02 -7.13 0.92
C VAL A 223 -9.76 -7.10 2.26
N VAL A 224 -9.27 -7.92 3.19
CA VAL A 224 -9.66 -7.88 4.61
C VAL A 224 -8.43 -7.46 5.39
N HIS A 225 -8.55 -6.45 6.23
CA HIS A 225 -7.42 -5.98 7.00
C HIS A 225 -7.76 -5.70 8.46
N GLY A 226 -6.78 -5.85 9.31
CA GLY A 226 -6.85 -5.50 10.72
C GLY A 226 -5.51 -5.06 11.25
N SER A 227 -5.51 -4.05 12.11
CA SER A 227 -4.33 -3.61 12.85
C SER A 227 -4.75 -3.02 14.19
N ALA A 228 -3.91 -3.17 15.19
CA ALA A 228 -4.17 -2.58 16.49
C ALA A 228 -2.88 -2.10 17.15
N LEU A 229 -2.97 -1.07 17.96
CA LEU A 229 -1.88 -0.58 18.81
C LEU A 229 -2.31 -0.75 20.27
N PHE A 230 -1.59 -1.56 21.01
CA PHE A 230 -1.81 -1.81 22.42
C PHE A 230 -0.66 -1.23 23.24
N GLY A 231 -0.96 -0.39 24.18
CA GLY A 231 0.01 0.11 25.12
C GLY A 231 -0.28 -0.34 26.54
N THR A 232 0.71 -0.34 27.39
CA THR A 232 0.56 -0.55 28.83
C THR A 232 0.54 0.78 29.58
N ASN A 233 -0.07 0.81 30.77
CA ASN A 233 -0.20 2.04 31.55
C ASN A 233 1.15 2.60 32.06
N TYR A 234 2.19 1.77 32.10
CA TYR A 234 3.48 2.08 32.71
C TYR A 234 4.68 1.91 31.78
N SER A 235 4.43 1.62 30.50
CA SER A 235 5.47 1.34 29.53
C SER A 235 5.45 2.35 28.39
N ASN A 236 6.64 2.75 27.95
CA ASN A 236 6.83 3.48 26.69
C ASN A 236 6.81 2.56 25.47
N VAL A 237 6.48 1.29 25.68
CA VAL A 237 6.45 0.26 24.62
C VAL A 237 5.02 -0.09 24.28
N TYR A 238 4.73 -0.13 22.99
CA TYR A 238 3.44 -0.48 22.42
C TYR A 238 3.59 -1.64 21.47
N TRP A 239 2.65 -2.55 21.51
CA TRP A 239 2.56 -3.67 20.59
C TRP A 239 1.62 -3.33 19.43
N TYR A 240 2.08 -3.56 18.20
CA TYR A 240 1.34 -3.28 16.96
C TYR A 240 1.23 -4.54 16.10
N PRO A 241 0.26 -5.43 16.38
CA PRO A 241 -0.10 -6.52 15.49
C PRO A 241 -0.83 -6.00 14.25
N ASN A 242 -0.58 -6.61 13.10
CA ASN A 242 -1.27 -6.29 11.85
C ASN A 242 -1.49 -7.54 11.01
N MET A 243 -2.56 -7.52 10.20
CA MET A 243 -2.89 -8.59 9.27
C MET A 243 -3.65 -8.02 8.09
N ASN A 244 -3.31 -8.49 6.88
CA ASN A 244 -4.02 -8.23 5.65
C ASN A 244 -4.20 -9.55 4.89
N VAL A 245 -5.39 -9.78 4.36
CA VAL A 245 -5.72 -10.90 3.49
C VAL A 245 -6.20 -10.33 2.18
N MET A 246 -5.56 -10.68 1.09
CA MET A 246 -5.88 -10.23 -0.26
C MET A 246 -6.21 -11.44 -1.14
N ILE A 247 -7.28 -11.32 -1.91
CA ILE A 247 -7.73 -12.35 -2.86
C ILE A 247 -8.04 -11.67 -4.18
N GLN A 248 -7.35 -12.06 -5.25
CA GLN A 248 -7.55 -11.53 -6.60
C GLN A 248 -7.54 -12.68 -7.62
N GLY A 249 -8.68 -12.95 -8.22
CA GLY A 249 -8.82 -14.09 -9.11
C GLY A 249 -8.49 -15.42 -8.42
N LYS A 250 -7.44 -16.09 -8.88
CA LYS A 250 -6.93 -17.34 -8.27
C LYS A 250 -5.81 -17.11 -7.26
N GLN A 251 -5.33 -15.88 -7.13
CA GLN A 251 -4.24 -15.53 -6.24
C GLN A 251 -4.79 -15.14 -4.87
N HIS A 252 -4.10 -15.57 -3.83
CA HIS A 252 -4.37 -15.17 -2.46
C HIS A 252 -3.05 -14.88 -1.73
N GLU A 253 -3.09 -13.88 -0.89
CA GLU A 253 -1.97 -13.48 -0.06
C GLU A 253 -2.46 -13.19 1.35
N VAL A 254 -1.77 -13.72 2.34
CA VAL A 254 -1.93 -13.38 3.75
C VAL A 254 -0.64 -12.73 4.21
N TYR A 255 -0.75 -11.49 4.63
CA TYR A 255 0.35 -10.71 5.17
C TYR A 255 0.05 -10.36 6.63
N PHE A 256 0.86 -10.82 7.55
CA PHE A 256 0.64 -10.60 8.98
C PHE A 256 1.96 -10.44 9.73
N GLY A 257 1.90 -9.80 10.87
CA GLY A 257 3.06 -9.65 11.70
C GLY A 257 2.85 -8.82 12.95
N SER A 258 3.96 -8.49 13.56
CA SER A 258 4.00 -7.79 14.84
C SER A 258 5.15 -6.81 14.85
N LEU A 259 4.82 -5.55 15.15
CA LEU A 259 5.80 -4.49 15.36
C LEU A 259 5.72 -4.01 16.80
N TRP A 260 6.81 -3.48 17.31
CA TRP A 260 6.92 -2.89 18.65
C TRP A 260 7.33 -1.43 18.51
N LYS A 261 6.51 -0.53 19.05
CA LYS A 261 6.79 0.90 19.06
C LYS A 261 7.30 1.31 20.43
N ILE A 262 8.48 1.92 20.46
CA ILE A 262 9.12 2.46 21.65
C ILE A 262 9.05 3.99 21.57
N MET A 263 8.40 4.61 22.53
CA MET A 263 8.37 6.07 22.67
C MET A 263 9.63 6.52 23.38
N LEU A 264 10.52 7.19 22.64
CA LEU A 264 11.76 7.77 23.18
C LEU A 264 11.49 9.12 23.85
N GLN A 265 10.55 9.88 23.28
CA GLN A 265 10.10 11.17 23.81
C GLN A 265 8.59 11.30 23.57
N SER A 266 7.87 11.58 24.64
CA SER A 266 6.44 11.89 24.57
C SER A 266 6.24 13.33 24.16
N GLY A 267 5.36 13.58 23.18
CA GLY A 267 4.98 14.93 22.79
C GLY A 267 4.25 15.65 23.93
N SER A 268 4.49 16.96 24.07
CA SER A 268 3.74 17.77 25.00
C SER A 268 2.28 17.91 24.57
N LYS A 269 1.37 17.46 25.42
CA LYS A 269 -0.07 17.58 25.17
C LYS A 269 -0.62 18.99 25.43
N THR A 270 0.15 19.84 26.08
CA THR A 270 -0.30 21.14 26.59
C THR A 270 0.34 22.33 25.86
N THR A 271 1.63 22.28 25.61
CA THR A 271 2.39 23.42 25.07
C THR A 271 2.73 23.28 23.57
N GLY A 272 2.67 22.07 23.00
CA GLY A 272 3.07 21.83 21.61
C GLY A 272 4.56 21.95 21.32
N PHE A 273 5.38 22.33 22.31
CA PHE A 273 6.82 22.54 22.11
C PHE A 273 7.65 21.26 22.06
N MET A 274 7.13 20.14 22.57
CA MET A 274 7.80 18.85 22.52
C MET A 274 7.09 17.93 21.55
N SER A 275 7.80 17.52 20.52
CA SER A 275 7.28 16.59 19.53
C SER A 275 7.52 15.13 19.97
N GLU A 276 6.64 14.25 19.52
CA GLU A 276 6.79 12.82 19.73
C GLU A 276 8.03 12.31 18.96
N VAL A 277 8.87 11.52 19.64
CA VAL A 277 9.94 10.76 19.01
C VAL A 277 9.75 9.29 19.34
N ALA A 278 9.66 8.45 18.34
CA ALA A 278 9.42 7.02 18.52
C ALA A 278 10.23 6.18 17.51
N LEU A 279 10.64 5.01 17.97
CA LEU A 279 11.22 3.95 17.16
C LEU A 279 10.21 2.80 17.10
N THR A 280 9.93 2.30 15.91
CA THR A 280 9.06 1.13 15.72
C THR A 280 9.84 0.08 14.93
N GLY A 281 9.87 -1.14 15.39
CA GLY A 281 10.54 -2.23 14.69
C GLY A 281 9.83 -3.55 14.89
N GLY A 282 10.03 -4.49 13.96
CA GLY A 282 9.47 -5.82 14.05
C GLY A 282 9.52 -6.58 12.74
N VAL A 283 8.74 -7.63 12.65
CA VAL A 283 8.76 -8.56 11.52
C VAL A 283 7.35 -8.89 11.08
N ASN A 284 7.13 -8.86 9.79
CA ASN A 284 5.95 -9.37 9.14
C ASN A 284 6.29 -10.58 8.26
N MET A 285 5.30 -11.38 7.94
CA MET A 285 5.41 -12.56 7.09
C MET A 285 4.40 -12.46 5.95
N ARG A 286 4.85 -12.82 4.74
CA ARG A 286 4.00 -12.97 3.57
C ARG A 286 3.82 -14.44 3.28
N VAL A 287 2.57 -14.86 3.16
CA VAL A 287 2.19 -16.23 2.87
C VAL A 287 1.25 -16.22 1.67
N THR A 288 1.60 -16.99 0.66
CA THR A 288 0.74 -17.31 -0.48
C THR A 288 0.33 -18.79 -0.35
N ASN A 289 0.74 -19.65 -1.24
CA ASN A 289 0.59 -21.12 -1.05
C ASN A 289 1.61 -21.67 -0.03
N VAL A 290 2.71 -20.97 0.14
CA VAL A 290 3.80 -21.24 1.09
C VAL A 290 4.24 -19.92 1.72
N ILE A 291 5.09 -19.99 2.74
CA ILE A 291 5.74 -18.77 3.25
C ILE A 291 6.64 -18.24 2.15
N ASP A 292 6.30 -17.05 1.65
CA ASP A 292 6.98 -16.42 0.52
C ASP A 292 8.15 -15.53 1.01
N ALA A 293 7.89 -14.66 1.97
CA ALA A 293 8.90 -13.75 2.49
C ALA A 293 8.75 -13.48 3.98
N ILE A 294 9.88 -13.20 4.62
CA ILE A 294 9.99 -12.63 5.96
C ILE A 294 10.44 -11.19 5.79
N VAL A 295 9.73 -10.26 6.43
CA VAL A 295 9.90 -8.82 6.18
C VAL A 295 10.21 -8.09 7.48
N PRO A 296 11.48 -7.95 7.87
CA PRO A 296 11.88 -7.01 8.92
C PRO A 296 11.56 -5.57 8.51
N GLN A 297 11.07 -4.78 9.46
CA GLN A 297 10.68 -3.38 9.27
C GLN A 297 11.15 -2.52 10.44
N VAL A 298 11.59 -1.30 10.12
CA VAL A 298 11.96 -0.28 11.09
C VAL A 298 11.38 1.06 10.67
N PHE A 299 10.78 1.79 11.61
CA PHE A 299 10.27 3.14 11.41
C PHE A 299 10.83 4.05 12.49
N VAL A 300 11.32 5.20 12.07
CA VAL A 300 11.72 6.29 12.97
C VAL A 300 10.74 7.44 12.77
N SER A 301 10.08 7.82 13.85
CA SER A 301 9.13 8.94 13.85
C SER A 301 9.68 10.06 14.71
N ALA A 302 9.76 11.26 14.15
CA ALA A 302 10.22 12.44 14.86
C ALA A 302 9.49 13.67 14.32
N TYR A 303 9.07 14.54 15.21
CA TYR A 303 8.30 15.74 14.88
C TYR A 303 6.99 15.39 14.17
N ASN A 304 6.84 15.60 12.93
CA ASN A 304 5.64 15.26 12.16
C ASN A 304 5.99 14.29 11.03
N PHE A 305 7.23 13.87 10.97
CA PHE A 305 7.76 12.98 9.95
C PHE A 305 7.94 11.57 10.50
N SER A 306 7.78 10.60 9.64
CA SER A 306 8.09 9.21 9.92
C SER A 306 8.75 8.58 8.71
N LEU A 307 9.97 8.09 8.90
CA LEU A 307 10.76 7.38 7.91
C LEU A 307 10.64 5.88 8.17
N GLY A 308 10.41 5.08 7.14
CA GLY A 308 10.29 3.64 7.21
C GLY A 308 11.26 2.96 6.26
N LEU A 309 11.85 1.87 6.73
CA LEU A 309 12.70 0.96 5.95
C LEU A 309 12.21 -0.46 6.16
N SER A 310 12.16 -1.24 5.10
CA SER A 310 11.91 -2.68 5.17
C SER A 310 12.69 -3.43 4.10
N TYR A 311 12.90 -4.71 4.35
CA TYR A 311 13.56 -5.61 3.42
C TYR A 311 12.82 -6.93 3.34
N ASP A 312 12.45 -7.35 2.13
CA ASP A 312 11.81 -8.64 1.87
C ASP A 312 12.91 -9.71 1.75
N ILE A 313 12.91 -10.69 2.63
CA ILE A 313 13.80 -11.86 2.59
C ILE A 313 12.99 -13.00 1.99
N ASN A 314 13.25 -13.38 0.75
CA ASN A 314 12.56 -14.49 0.09
C ASN A 314 12.97 -15.82 0.71
N VAL A 315 12.00 -16.58 1.21
CA VAL A 315 12.22 -17.90 1.82
C VAL A 315 11.55 -19.03 1.03
N SER A 316 10.76 -18.69 0.01
CA SER A 316 10.13 -19.64 -0.92
C SER A 316 11.15 -20.23 -1.90
N ARG A 317 10.68 -21.08 -2.84
CA ARG A 317 11.53 -21.62 -3.92
C ARG A 317 12.20 -20.55 -4.79
N LEU A 318 11.71 -19.32 -4.80
CA LEU A 318 12.36 -18.15 -5.40
C LEU A 318 13.75 -17.87 -4.82
N ASN A 319 14.03 -18.37 -3.63
CA ASN A 319 15.36 -18.27 -3.01
C ASN A 319 16.47 -18.85 -3.89
N GLN A 320 16.22 -19.92 -4.63
CA GLN A 320 17.22 -20.51 -5.53
C GLN A 320 17.67 -19.53 -6.63
N ALA A 321 16.78 -18.69 -7.12
CA ALA A 321 17.06 -17.68 -8.15
C ALA A 321 17.52 -16.35 -7.55
N SER A 322 16.99 -15.95 -6.40
CA SER A 322 17.21 -14.63 -5.81
C SER A 322 18.31 -14.60 -4.73
N SER A 323 18.83 -15.76 -4.30
CA SER A 323 19.80 -15.88 -3.20
C SER A 323 19.34 -15.12 -1.94
N PHE A 324 18.08 -15.30 -1.52
CA PHE A 324 17.37 -14.61 -0.42
C PHE A 324 17.11 -13.11 -0.66
N ARG A 325 17.52 -12.55 -1.79
CA ARG A 325 17.34 -11.12 -2.09
C ARG A 325 15.95 -10.90 -2.67
N GLY A 326 15.06 -10.37 -1.87
CA GLY A 326 13.68 -10.03 -2.26
C GLY A 326 13.56 -8.59 -2.73
N GLY A 327 13.30 -7.68 -1.82
CA GLY A 327 13.11 -6.28 -2.17
C GLY A 327 13.40 -5.34 -1.01
N PHE A 328 13.90 -4.16 -1.33
CA PHE A 328 14.06 -3.05 -0.41
C PHE A 328 12.90 -2.08 -0.56
N GLU A 329 12.40 -1.58 0.55
CA GLU A 329 11.32 -0.60 0.54
C GLU A 329 11.63 0.54 1.50
N PHE A 330 11.45 1.76 1.01
CA PHE A 330 11.61 3.01 1.73
C PHE A 330 10.28 3.76 1.76
N SER A 331 9.96 4.39 2.89
CA SER A 331 8.83 5.29 2.99
C SER A 331 9.14 6.54 3.79
N LEU A 332 8.53 7.65 3.38
CA LEU A 332 8.53 8.90 4.13
C LEU A 332 7.08 9.37 4.28
N ARG A 333 6.68 9.64 5.51
CA ARG A 333 5.34 10.16 5.83
C ARG A 333 5.45 11.46 6.61
N TYR A 334 4.64 12.41 6.20
CA TYR A 334 4.33 13.61 6.96
C TYR A 334 2.89 13.55 7.44
N THR A 335 2.65 13.90 8.70
CA THR A 335 1.31 14.01 9.27
C THR A 335 1.22 15.31 10.06
N ASN A 336 0.33 16.22 9.63
CA ASN A 336 0.08 17.42 10.37
C ASN A 336 -0.77 17.08 11.61
N PRO A 337 -0.26 17.31 12.84
CA PRO A 337 -1.01 17.03 14.05
C PRO A 337 -2.25 17.91 14.14
N ASP A 338 -3.27 17.45 14.86
CA ASP A 338 -4.44 18.27 15.19
C ASP A 338 -3.96 19.53 15.91
N SER A 339 -4.15 20.69 15.32
CA SER A 339 -3.79 21.96 15.91
C SER A 339 -4.60 22.17 17.19
N TYR A 340 -3.95 22.21 18.33
CA TYR A 340 -4.57 22.62 19.60
C TYR A 340 -5.07 24.07 19.57
N ILE A 341 -4.55 24.88 18.65
CA ILE A 341 -4.84 26.32 18.52
C ILE A 341 -6.22 26.58 17.89
N HIS A 342 -6.82 25.65 17.18
CA HIS A 342 -8.14 25.82 16.56
C HIS A 342 -9.31 25.29 17.42
N ARG A 343 -9.11 24.93 18.67
CA ARG A 343 -10.18 24.88 19.64
C ARG A 343 -10.47 26.32 20.07
N ASN A 344 -11.43 26.96 19.38
CA ASN A 344 -11.94 28.26 19.71
C ASN A 344 -11.88 28.53 21.22
N PRO A 345 -10.95 29.35 21.73
CA PRO A 345 -11.02 29.86 23.09
C PRO A 345 -12.10 30.94 23.23
N THR A 346 -12.76 31.33 22.16
CA THR A 346 -13.63 32.50 22.07
C THR A 346 -15.10 32.24 22.32
N ARG A 347 -15.49 31.28 23.17
CA ARG A 347 -16.89 31.18 23.62
C ARG A 347 -17.07 31.05 25.13
N ASN A 348 -16.13 31.58 25.88
CA ASN A 348 -16.37 31.96 27.29
C ASN A 348 -16.12 33.46 27.53
N ALA A 349 -16.25 34.31 26.52
CA ALA A 349 -16.51 35.70 26.76
C ALA A 349 -17.96 35.76 27.22
N VAL A 350 -18.12 35.84 28.52
CA VAL A 350 -19.34 36.25 29.19
C VAL A 350 -19.73 37.58 28.56
N SER A 351 -20.83 37.61 27.84
CA SER A 351 -21.50 38.87 27.55
C SER A 351 -22.07 39.37 28.86
N ILE A 352 -21.51 40.46 29.32
CA ILE A 352 -22.15 41.32 30.32
C ILE A 352 -23.36 41.95 29.67
#